data_123ef0e88ec217c8743610e0fd9adb9f
#
_entry.id   123ef0e88ec217c8743610e0fd9adb9f
#
_cell.length_a   1.000
_cell.length_b   1.000
_cell.length_c   1.000
_cell.angle_alpha   90.00
_cell.angle_beta   90.00
_cell.angle_gamma   90.00
#
_symmetry.space_group_name_H-M   'P 1'
#
loop_
_entity.id
_entity.type
_entity.pdbx_description
1 polymer ?
#
loop_
_entity_poly.entity_id
_entity_poly.type
_entity_poly.pdbx_seq_one_letter_code
_entity_poly.pdbx_strand_id
1 'polypeptide(L)'
;DGYQLLVCKSVDSRGISLPSIPAGSEVVDGDTVYAAGNDVTCDVALRRAMNYALDRQTMIDHVLNGYGEVAYSVSDNMPWSSESMIIPYDVEKAEQILADGGWSDTDGDGIVEKDGQKAEFTVYYSASDSVRQALTAEFSNQMKAVGINVLYEGLGSWDELYTKMYSDPITWGWGSNS
;
A
#
# COMPACT_ATOMS: atom_id res chain seq x y z
N ASP A 1 14.03 30.59 20.93
CA ASP A 1 12.73 30.94 21.55
C ASP A 1 12.28 29.97 22.65
N GLY A 2 13.16 29.12 23.21
CA GLY A 2 12.91 28.34 24.43
C GLY A 2 12.10 27.04 24.24
N TYR A 3 11.76 26.64 23.03
CA TYR A 3 11.10 25.38 22.76
C TYR A 3 12.14 24.26 22.54
N GLN A 4 11.86 23.08 23.08
CA GLN A 4 12.64 21.86 22.81
C GLN A 4 11.78 20.92 21.99
N LEU A 5 12.35 20.38 20.89
CA LEU A 5 11.74 19.28 20.14
C LEU A 5 12.15 17.97 20.81
N LEU A 6 11.19 17.22 21.31
CA LEU A 6 11.39 15.84 21.80
C LEU A 6 10.87 14.87 20.72
N VAL A 7 11.78 14.08 20.18
CA VAL A 7 11.43 13.01 19.24
C VAL A 7 11.34 11.71 20.01
N CYS A 8 10.14 11.13 20.07
CA CYS A 8 9.90 9.84 20.70
C CYS A 8 9.62 8.79 19.65
N LYS A 9 10.21 7.59 19.80
CA LYS A 9 9.83 6.45 18.97
C LYS A 9 8.40 6.05 19.29
N SER A 10 7.64 5.80 18.23
CA SER A 10 6.28 5.27 18.30
C SER A 10 6.27 3.86 17.73
N VAL A 11 5.33 3.05 18.18
CA VAL A 11 5.01 1.74 17.60
C VAL A 11 3.92 1.85 16.51
N ASP A 12 3.43 3.05 16.26
CA ASP A 12 2.50 3.30 15.18
C ASP A 12 3.15 3.05 13.82
N SER A 13 2.46 2.34 12.97
CA SER A 13 2.87 2.09 11.60
C SER A 13 1.84 2.64 10.60
N ARG A 14 2.30 2.93 9.39
CA ARG A 14 1.46 3.31 8.25
C ARG A 14 1.77 2.36 7.11
N GLY A 15 0.71 1.95 6.41
CA GLY A 15 0.84 1.05 5.27
C GLY A 15 -0.45 1.01 4.46
N ILE A 16 -0.38 0.30 3.33
CA ILE A 16 -1.52 0.11 2.45
C ILE A 16 -1.98 -1.34 2.57
N SER A 17 -3.24 -1.53 2.98
CA SER A 17 -3.89 -2.85 2.89
C SER A 17 -4.29 -3.12 1.45
N LEU A 18 -4.06 -4.33 0.98
CA LEU A 18 -4.41 -4.76 -0.36
C LEU A 18 -5.32 -5.98 -0.27
N PRO A 19 -6.56 -5.94 -0.82
CA PRO A 19 -7.39 -7.13 -0.95
C PRO A 19 -6.64 -8.24 -1.69
N SER A 20 -6.64 -9.45 -1.13
CA SER A 20 -5.82 -10.56 -1.62
C SER A 20 -6.63 -11.70 -2.26
N ILE A 21 -7.92 -11.51 -2.41
CA ILE A 21 -8.85 -12.43 -3.07
C ILE A 21 -9.51 -11.74 -4.27
N PRO A 22 -9.97 -12.48 -5.29
CA PRO A 22 -10.72 -11.91 -6.41
C PRO A 22 -12.00 -11.23 -5.96
N ALA A 23 -12.49 -10.27 -6.74
CA ALA A 23 -13.78 -9.63 -6.53
C ALA A 23 -14.94 -10.64 -6.61
N GLY A 24 -16.09 -10.27 -6.04
CA GLY A 24 -17.30 -11.09 -6.04
C GLY A 24 -17.49 -11.95 -4.80
N SER A 25 -16.59 -11.83 -3.81
CA SER A 25 -16.79 -12.40 -2.47
C SER A 25 -17.52 -11.41 -1.56
N GLU A 26 -18.05 -11.92 -0.44
CA GLU A 26 -18.69 -11.12 0.60
C GLU A 26 -18.10 -11.44 1.97
N VAL A 27 -18.01 -10.43 2.82
CA VAL A 27 -17.65 -10.58 4.23
C VAL A 27 -18.83 -10.11 5.08
N VAL A 28 -19.20 -10.93 6.05
CA VAL A 28 -20.25 -10.60 7.02
C VAL A 28 -19.58 -10.17 8.31
N ASP A 29 -19.83 -8.94 8.73
CA ASP A 29 -19.36 -8.39 10.00
C ASP A 29 -20.56 -7.84 10.79
N GLY A 30 -20.91 -8.54 11.86
CA GLY A 30 -22.17 -8.32 12.57
C GLY A 30 -23.38 -8.53 11.66
N ASP A 31 -24.22 -7.50 11.53
CA ASP A 31 -25.42 -7.51 10.66
C ASP A 31 -25.16 -6.91 9.26
N THR A 32 -23.92 -6.53 8.96
CA THR A 32 -23.55 -5.87 7.70
C THR A 32 -22.83 -6.84 6.77
N VAL A 33 -23.24 -6.83 5.49
CA VAL A 33 -22.59 -7.57 4.41
C VAL A 33 -21.77 -6.60 3.58
N TYR A 34 -20.49 -6.87 3.43
CA TYR A 34 -19.56 -6.08 2.65
C TYR A 34 -19.12 -6.82 1.40
N ALA A 35 -19.04 -6.12 0.26
CA ALA A 35 -18.35 -6.64 -0.91
C ALA A 35 -16.86 -6.81 -0.58
N ALA A 36 -16.26 -7.90 -1.06
CA ALA A 36 -14.86 -8.22 -0.79
C ALA A 36 -14.12 -8.64 -2.07
N GLY A 37 -12.80 -8.42 -2.04
CA GLY A 37 -11.90 -8.81 -3.10
C GLY A 37 -11.72 -7.76 -4.19
N ASN A 38 -10.60 -7.88 -4.92
CA ASN A 38 -10.21 -6.96 -5.98
C ASN A 38 -9.44 -7.74 -7.04
N ASP A 39 -9.90 -7.69 -8.30
CA ASP A 39 -9.35 -8.52 -9.38
C ASP A 39 -7.93 -8.15 -9.80
N VAL A 40 -7.47 -6.94 -9.49
CA VAL A 40 -6.09 -6.50 -9.74
C VAL A 40 -5.19 -6.88 -8.57
N THR A 41 -5.54 -6.44 -7.37
CA THR A 41 -4.66 -6.62 -6.19
C THR A 41 -4.66 -8.05 -5.65
N CYS A 42 -5.60 -8.92 -6.06
CA CYS A 42 -5.56 -10.34 -5.71
C CYS A 42 -4.40 -11.09 -6.35
N ASP A 43 -3.78 -10.56 -7.41
CA ASP A 43 -2.63 -11.18 -8.05
C ASP A 43 -1.38 -11.10 -7.16
N VAL A 44 -0.80 -12.27 -6.89
CA VAL A 44 0.37 -12.38 -5.98
C VAL A 44 1.62 -11.74 -6.58
N ALA A 45 1.82 -11.89 -7.90
CA ALA A 45 2.98 -11.32 -8.57
C ALA A 45 2.94 -9.80 -8.50
N LEU A 46 1.76 -9.19 -8.71
CA LEU A 46 1.57 -7.76 -8.60
C LEU A 46 1.89 -7.24 -7.19
N ARG A 47 1.33 -7.88 -6.13
CA ARG A 47 1.62 -7.48 -4.74
C ARG A 47 3.09 -7.63 -4.38
N ARG A 48 3.75 -8.69 -4.84
CA ARG A 48 5.18 -8.90 -4.61
C ARG A 48 6.02 -7.87 -5.35
N ALA A 49 5.71 -7.58 -6.59
CA ALA A 49 6.40 -6.56 -7.38
C ALA A 49 6.30 -5.18 -6.72
N MET A 50 5.11 -4.77 -6.28
CA MET A 50 4.93 -3.50 -5.56
C MET A 50 5.81 -3.40 -4.31
N ASN A 51 5.99 -4.50 -3.57
CA ASN A 51 6.87 -4.51 -2.40
C ASN A 51 8.35 -4.29 -2.74
N TYR A 52 8.83 -4.85 -3.85
CA TYR A 52 10.20 -4.62 -4.34
C TYR A 52 10.36 -3.24 -4.99
N ALA A 53 9.34 -2.73 -5.66
CA ALA A 53 9.36 -1.41 -6.30
C ALA A 53 9.24 -0.24 -5.31
N LEU A 54 8.94 -0.50 -4.04
CA LEU A 54 8.70 0.51 -3.04
C LEU A 54 9.99 0.90 -2.30
N ASP A 55 10.52 2.09 -2.58
CA ASP A 55 11.58 2.73 -1.82
C ASP A 55 11.00 3.39 -0.56
N ARG A 56 10.98 2.64 0.52
CA ARG A 56 10.44 3.08 1.81
C ARG A 56 11.26 4.19 2.45
N GLN A 57 12.59 4.20 2.23
CA GLN A 57 13.43 5.24 2.78
C GLN A 57 13.13 6.59 2.12
N THR A 58 12.97 6.62 0.80
CA THR A 58 12.55 7.82 0.07
C THR A 58 11.20 8.32 0.55
N MET A 59 10.25 7.45 0.87
CA MET A 59 8.97 7.86 1.47
C MET A 59 9.15 8.56 2.82
N ILE A 60 10.02 8.05 3.68
CA ILE A 60 10.32 8.66 4.98
C ILE A 60 10.97 10.04 4.78
N ASP A 61 11.94 10.14 3.90
CA ASP A 61 12.68 11.37 3.67
C ASP A 61 11.80 12.47 3.05
N HIS A 62 10.99 12.12 2.05
CA HIS A 62 10.16 13.09 1.33
C HIS A 62 8.87 13.45 2.08
N VAL A 63 8.20 12.48 2.71
CA VAL A 63 6.89 12.71 3.33
C VAL A 63 7.02 13.04 4.80
N LEU A 64 7.93 12.38 5.52
CA LEU A 64 8.07 12.51 6.96
C LEU A 64 9.29 13.35 7.37
N ASN A 65 9.99 13.97 6.41
CA ASN A 65 11.21 14.77 6.65
C ASN A 65 12.27 14.02 7.47
N GLY A 66 12.38 12.71 7.27
CA GLY A 66 13.30 11.84 8.00
C GLY A 66 12.82 11.40 9.39
N TYR A 67 11.63 11.85 9.83
CA TYR A 67 11.06 11.45 11.12
C TYR A 67 10.24 10.17 10.99
N GLY A 68 10.91 9.04 10.86
CA GLY A 68 10.30 7.72 10.76
C GLY A 68 11.35 6.63 10.63
N GLU A 69 10.91 5.40 10.68
CA GLU A 69 11.75 4.22 10.43
C GLU A 69 11.05 3.35 9.38
N VAL A 70 11.84 2.69 8.52
CA VAL A 70 11.32 1.75 7.55
C VAL A 70 10.66 0.58 8.27
N ALA A 71 9.44 0.21 7.86
CA ALA A 71 8.72 -0.96 8.35
C ALA A 71 8.35 -1.89 7.18
N TYR A 72 8.43 -3.18 7.43
CA TYR A 72 8.07 -4.25 6.50
C TYR A 72 6.84 -5.02 6.97
N SER A 73 6.49 -4.86 8.25
CA SER A 73 5.31 -5.45 8.87
C SER A 73 4.79 -4.57 9.99
N VAL A 74 3.57 -4.83 10.42
CA VAL A 74 2.96 -4.16 11.60
C VAL A 74 3.60 -4.56 12.92
N SER A 75 4.46 -5.58 12.91
CA SER A 75 5.19 -6.08 14.09
C SER A 75 6.65 -5.66 14.12
N ASP A 76 7.10 -4.79 13.21
CA ASP A 76 8.47 -4.32 13.20
C ASP A 76 8.79 -3.60 14.53
N ASN A 77 10.03 -3.77 14.98
CA ASN A 77 10.51 -3.30 16.28
C ASN A 77 9.84 -3.97 17.50
N MET A 78 9.04 -5.01 17.30
CA MET A 78 8.50 -5.81 18.39
C MET A 78 9.38 -7.03 18.67
N PRO A 79 9.36 -7.61 19.91
CA PRO A 79 10.18 -8.78 20.25
C PRO A 79 9.94 -10.01 19.39
N TRP A 80 8.80 -10.05 18.68
CA TRP A 80 8.40 -11.15 17.78
C TRP A 80 8.49 -10.79 16.30
N SER A 81 9.12 -9.66 15.94
CA SER A 81 9.37 -9.32 14.55
C SER A 81 10.32 -10.31 13.89
N SER A 82 10.19 -10.49 12.57
CA SER A 82 11.01 -11.43 11.81
C SER A 82 11.76 -10.73 10.69
N GLU A 83 13.08 -10.91 10.64
CA GLU A 83 13.91 -10.42 9.55
C GLU A 83 13.55 -11.02 8.18
N SER A 84 12.84 -12.16 8.16
CA SER A 84 12.36 -12.76 6.91
C SER A 84 11.30 -11.94 6.18
N MET A 85 10.75 -10.93 6.85
CA MET A 85 9.79 -9.98 6.26
C MET A 85 10.48 -8.84 5.50
N ILE A 86 11.80 -8.68 5.63
CA ILE A 86 12.55 -7.61 4.97
C ILE A 86 12.58 -7.87 3.46
N ILE A 87 12.03 -6.93 2.71
CA ILE A 87 12.03 -6.92 1.25
C ILE A 87 12.84 -5.70 0.79
N PRO A 88 14.03 -5.89 0.21
CA PRO A 88 14.85 -4.76 -0.26
C PRO A 88 14.19 -4.06 -1.44
N TYR A 89 14.45 -2.76 -1.58
CA TYR A 89 14.09 -2.02 -2.77
C TYR A 89 14.90 -2.52 -3.97
N ASP A 90 14.22 -2.97 -5.02
CA ASP A 90 14.82 -3.54 -6.22
C ASP A 90 13.81 -3.50 -7.38
N VAL A 91 13.91 -2.45 -8.21
CA VAL A 91 13.02 -2.24 -9.36
C VAL A 91 13.18 -3.34 -10.40
N GLU A 92 14.42 -3.76 -10.70
CA GLU A 92 14.67 -4.81 -11.68
C GLU A 92 14.02 -6.14 -11.25
N LYS A 93 14.08 -6.44 -9.96
CA LYS A 93 13.41 -7.59 -9.38
C LYS A 93 11.88 -7.48 -9.46
N ALA A 94 11.34 -6.29 -9.26
CA ALA A 94 9.91 -6.04 -9.41
C ALA A 94 9.44 -6.28 -10.85
N GLU A 95 10.15 -5.74 -11.83
CA GLU A 95 9.87 -5.95 -13.26
C GLU A 95 9.95 -7.44 -13.65
N GLN A 96 10.96 -8.15 -13.15
CA GLN A 96 11.08 -9.59 -13.39
C GLN A 96 9.90 -10.36 -12.79
N ILE A 97 9.46 -10.02 -11.58
CA ILE A 97 8.30 -10.66 -10.94
C ILE A 97 7.02 -10.41 -11.74
N LEU A 98 6.82 -9.19 -12.27
CA LEU A 98 5.68 -8.88 -13.13
C LEU A 98 5.71 -9.71 -14.41
N ALA A 99 6.84 -9.75 -15.10
CA ALA A 99 7.01 -10.52 -16.33
C ALA A 99 6.77 -12.02 -16.10
N ASP A 100 7.37 -12.62 -15.06
CA ASP A 100 7.18 -14.03 -14.68
C ASP A 100 5.71 -14.30 -14.28
N GLY A 101 5.01 -13.31 -13.75
CA GLY A 101 3.59 -13.36 -13.40
C GLY A 101 2.64 -13.17 -14.58
N GLY A 102 3.17 -12.91 -15.78
CA GLY A 102 2.38 -12.70 -17.00
C GLY A 102 1.88 -11.25 -17.20
N TRP A 103 2.44 -10.30 -16.45
CA TRP A 103 2.16 -8.87 -16.62
C TRP A 103 3.14 -8.24 -17.61
N SER A 104 2.63 -7.56 -18.64
CA SER A 104 3.44 -6.84 -19.62
C SER A 104 2.63 -5.72 -20.27
N ASP A 105 3.29 -4.63 -20.62
CA ASP A 105 2.67 -3.54 -21.39
C ASP A 105 2.54 -4.00 -22.85
N THR A 106 1.32 -4.34 -23.27
CA THR A 106 1.04 -4.91 -24.59
C THR A 106 0.53 -3.89 -25.59
N ASP A 107 -0.02 -2.78 -25.14
CA ASP A 107 -0.54 -1.70 -25.99
C ASP A 107 0.37 -0.46 -26.06
N GLY A 108 1.42 -0.41 -25.24
CA GLY A 108 2.45 0.65 -25.26
C GLY A 108 2.03 1.92 -24.53
N ASP A 109 1.04 1.85 -23.63
CA ASP A 109 0.60 3.01 -22.86
C ASP A 109 1.37 3.22 -21.55
N GLY A 110 2.29 2.31 -21.22
CA GLY A 110 3.13 2.34 -20.05
C GLY A 110 2.52 1.66 -18.82
N ILE A 111 1.35 1.03 -18.94
CA ILE A 111 0.71 0.26 -17.87
C ILE A 111 0.77 -1.22 -18.26
N VAL A 112 1.20 -2.08 -17.33
CA VAL A 112 1.24 -3.52 -17.60
C VAL A 112 -0.15 -4.14 -17.50
N GLU A 113 -0.43 -5.11 -18.39
CA GLU A 113 -1.68 -5.87 -18.41
C GLU A 113 -1.42 -7.37 -18.25
N LYS A 114 -2.45 -8.07 -17.77
CA LYS A 114 -2.55 -9.52 -17.74
C LYS A 114 -3.98 -9.94 -18.06
N ASP A 115 -4.14 -10.81 -19.05
CA ASP A 115 -5.45 -11.32 -19.47
C ASP A 115 -6.48 -10.22 -19.78
N GLY A 116 -6.01 -9.08 -20.30
CA GLY A 116 -6.82 -7.90 -20.61
C GLY A 116 -7.13 -7.00 -19.43
N GLN A 117 -6.65 -7.33 -18.23
CA GLN A 117 -6.79 -6.50 -17.03
C GLN A 117 -5.57 -5.63 -16.86
N LYS A 118 -5.73 -4.30 -16.86
CA LYS A 118 -4.65 -3.34 -16.55
C LYS A 118 -4.29 -3.40 -15.06
N ALA A 119 -3.01 -3.21 -14.76
CA ALA A 119 -2.51 -3.01 -13.41
C ALA A 119 -2.90 -1.60 -12.92
N GLU A 120 -4.19 -1.37 -12.77
CA GLU A 120 -4.78 -0.10 -12.36
C GLU A 120 -5.77 -0.30 -11.22
N PHE A 121 -5.62 0.47 -10.14
CA PHE A 121 -6.52 0.45 -8.98
C PHE A 121 -6.46 1.76 -8.21
N THR A 122 -7.50 2.00 -7.40
CA THR A 122 -7.56 3.19 -6.53
C THR A 122 -7.20 2.81 -5.10
N VAL A 123 -6.36 3.64 -4.46
CA VAL A 123 -6.07 3.58 -3.02
C VAL A 123 -6.85 4.69 -2.33
N TYR A 124 -7.64 4.32 -1.33
CA TYR A 124 -8.41 5.28 -0.54
C TYR A 124 -7.68 5.64 0.75
N TYR A 125 -7.93 6.85 1.24
CA TYR A 125 -7.41 7.34 2.51
C TYR A 125 -8.38 8.35 3.15
N SER A 126 -8.20 8.66 4.44
CA SER A 126 -8.98 9.73 5.09
C SER A 126 -8.56 11.09 4.56
N ALA A 127 -9.48 11.84 3.96
CA ALA A 127 -9.23 13.16 3.38
C ALA A 127 -8.73 14.19 4.42
N SER A 128 -8.98 13.96 5.70
CA SER A 128 -8.49 14.81 6.80
C SER A 128 -7.04 14.53 7.21
N ASP A 129 -6.40 13.48 6.67
CA ASP A 129 -5.04 13.08 7.02
C ASP A 129 -4.06 13.36 5.88
N SER A 130 -3.39 14.52 5.98
CA SER A 130 -2.41 14.95 4.97
C SER A 130 -1.18 14.03 4.86
N VAL A 131 -0.82 13.33 5.94
CA VAL A 131 0.30 12.38 5.91
C VAL A 131 -0.09 11.14 5.11
N ARG A 132 -1.28 10.57 5.34
CA ARG A 132 -1.78 9.46 4.53
C ARG A 132 -1.91 9.84 3.06
N GLN A 133 -2.40 11.04 2.76
CA GLN A 133 -2.45 11.57 1.40
C GLN A 133 -1.06 11.58 0.76
N ALA A 134 -0.07 12.15 1.43
CA ALA A 134 1.28 12.28 0.90
C ALA A 134 1.98 10.92 0.71
N LEU A 135 1.80 9.99 1.67
CA LEU A 135 2.31 8.61 1.55
C LEU A 135 1.67 7.88 0.36
N THR A 136 0.36 8.04 0.16
CA THR A 136 -0.35 7.42 -0.96
C THR A 136 0.08 8.01 -2.29
N ALA A 137 0.28 9.32 -2.37
CA ALA A 137 0.76 10.00 -3.57
C ALA A 137 2.19 9.57 -3.93
N GLU A 138 3.08 9.42 -2.94
CA GLU A 138 4.44 8.94 -3.17
C GLU A 138 4.43 7.46 -3.61
N PHE A 139 3.60 6.61 -3.00
CA PHE A 139 3.39 5.24 -3.46
C PHE A 139 2.94 5.21 -4.92
N SER A 140 1.91 5.99 -5.28
CA SER A 140 1.44 6.11 -6.67
C SER A 140 2.57 6.52 -7.63
N ASN A 141 3.39 7.47 -7.22
CA ASN A 141 4.50 7.95 -8.04
C ASN A 141 5.55 6.86 -8.28
N GLN A 142 5.93 6.10 -7.24
CA GLN A 142 6.93 5.04 -7.36
C GLN A 142 6.44 3.85 -8.19
N MET A 143 5.16 3.49 -8.10
CA MET A 143 4.59 2.37 -8.85
C MET A 143 4.59 2.59 -10.37
N LYS A 144 4.60 3.84 -10.83
CA LYS A 144 4.73 4.15 -12.26
C LYS A 144 6.01 3.62 -12.89
N ALA A 145 7.08 3.52 -12.11
CA ALA A 145 8.37 3.01 -12.59
C ALA A 145 8.29 1.57 -13.09
N VAL A 146 7.32 0.81 -12.60
CA VAL A 146 7.09 -0.60 -12.97
C VAL A 146 5.76 -0.83 -13.72
N GLY A 147 5.19 0.24 -14.28
CA GLY A 147 3.99 0.16 -15.11
C GLY A 147 2.70 -0.13 -14.33
N ILE A 148 2.64 0.22 -13.04
CA ILE A 148 1.43 0.09 -12.23
C ILE A 148 0.80 1.47 -12.03
N ASN A 149 -0.44 1.65 -12.49
CA ASN A 149 -1.18 2.90 -12.34
C ASN A 149 -2.01 2.91 -11.05
N VAL A 150 -1.52 3.61 -10.05
CA VAL A 150 -2.22 3.77 -8.77
C VAL A 150 -2.92 5.12 -8.74
N LEU A 151 -4.25 5.09 -8.84
CA LEU A 151 -5.11 6.23 -8.57
C LEU A 151 -5.28 6.37 -7.05
N TYR A 152 -5.63 7.55 -6.55
CA TYR A 152 -5.88 7.71 -5.13
C TYR A 152 -6.93 8.76 -4.84
N GLU A 153 -7.73 8.54 -3.80
CA GLU A 153 -8.86 9.38 -3.43
C GLU A 153 -9.02 9.48 -1.92
N GLY A 154 -9.21 10.71 -1.44
CA GLY A 154 -9.52 10.98 -0.03
C GLY A 154 -11.02 10.92 0.23
N LEU A 155 -11.45 10.09 1.19
CA LEU A 155 -12.83 9.99 1.61
C LEU A 155 -13.11 10.87 2.83
N GLY A 156 -14.30 11.44 2.88
CA GLY A 156 -14.68 12.44 3.88
C GLY A 156 -14.95 11.88 5.27
N SER A 157 -15.26 10.59 5.37
CA SER A 157 -15.58 9.95 6.64
C SER A 157 -14.91 8.59 6.79
N TRP A 158 -14.75 8.16 8.03
CA TRP A 158 -14.28 6.82 8.37
C TRP A 158 -15.30 5.74 7.98
N ASP A 159 -16.60 6.05 8.06
CA ASP A 159 -17.65 5.11 7.68
C ASP A 159 -17.57 4.76 6.20
N GLU A 160 -17.28 5.73 5.33
CA GLU A 160 -17.03 5.47 3.90
C GLU A 160 -15.80 4.58 3.70
N LEU A 161 -14.70 4.82 4.43
CA LEU A 161 -13.50 3.97 4.36
C LEU A 161 -13.80 2.54 4.82
N TYR A 162 -14.55 2.36 5.91
CA TYR A 162 -14.93 1.04 6.39
C TYR A 162 -15.79 0.26 5.40
N THR A 163 -16.64 0.91 4.61
CA THR A 163 -17.40 0.22 3.56
C THR A 163 -16.53 -0.37 2.47
N LYS A 164 -15.32 0.16 2.27
CA LYS A 164 -14.38 -0.24 1.21
C LYS A 164 -13.29 -1.20 1.69
N MET A 165 -13.14 -1.41 3.00
CA MET A 165 -11.96 -2.05 3.58
C MET A 165 -11.69 -3.49 3.13
N TYR A 166 -12.73 -4.17 2.61
CA TYR A 166 -12.60 -5.55 2.13
C TYR A 166 -12.46 -5.65 0.60
N SER A 167 -12.83 -4.59 -0.15
CA SER A 167 -12.84 -4.59 -1.61
C SER A 167 -11.77 -3.70 -2.24
N ASP A 168 -11.27 -2.72 -1.52
CA ASP A 168 -10.38 -1.70 -2.07
C ASP A 168 -9.10 -1.53 -1.25
N PRO A 169 -7.98 -1.16 -1.89
CA PRO A 169 -6.78 -0.74 -1.22
C PRO A 169 -7.00 0.52 -0.37
N ILE A 170 -6.50 0.50 0.86
CA ILE A 170 -6.65 1.63 1.79
C ILE A 170 -5.34 1.92 2.51
N THR A 171 -4.98 3.19 2.61
CA THR A 171 -3.87 3.64 3.46
C THR A 171 -4.34 3.72 4.92
N TRP A 172 -3.93 2.73 5.70
CA TRP A 172 -4.24 2.59 7.11
C TRP A 172 -3.11 3.04 8.03
N GLY A 173 -3.42 3.06 9.31
CA GLY A 173 -2.46 3.14 10.40
C GLY A 173 -2.80 2.09 11.45
N TRP A 174 -1.77 1.46 12.00
CA TRP A 174 -1.88 0.52 13.08
C TRP A 174 -1.12 1.06 14.28
N GLY A 175 -1.80 1.20 15.39
CA GLY A 175 -1.21 1.58 16.66
C GLY A 175 -0.65 0.38 17.41
N SER A 176 -0.11 0.62 18.61
CA SER A 176 0.35 -0.44 19.50
C SER A 176 -0.80 -1.37 19.87
N ASN A 177 -0.62 -2.65 19.59
CA ASN A 177 -1.38 -3.71 20.22
C ASN A 177 -0.60 -4.15 21.47
N SER A 178 -0.83 -3.45 22.56
CA SER A 178 -0.31 -3.84 23.88
C SER A 178 -1.08 -5.03 24.43
#